data_4e10bbd266fb2323f8fe5c7956db459b
#
_entry.id   4e10bbd266fb2323f8fe5c7956db459b
#
_cell.length_a   1.000
_cell.length_b   1.000
_cell.length_c   1.000
_cell.angle_alpha   90.00
_cell.angle_beta   90.00
_cell.angle_gamma   90.00
#
_symmetry.space_group_name_H-M   'P 1'
#
loop_
_entity.id
_entity.type
_entity.pdbx_description
1 polymer ?
#
loop_
_entity_poly.entity_id
_entity_poly.type
_entity_poly.pdbx_seq_one_letter_code
_entity_poly.pdbx_strand_id
1 'polypeptide(L)'
;MKIIIKTMETPEEIEGKSLVHWQTWREAYDDLLPAEFQETMTLERCRFFSQKYPENTLIAMDGKKIVGFISYGNFRDETIQAGEIIALYVLKDYYGKGVSEQLMHAAFVALDHFSEIYLWVLKDNKRAIAFYQKMGFTFDGQEKVLDLGKPVKELRMMCSSNKNS
;
A
#
# COMPACT_ATOMS: atom_id res chain seq x y z
N MET A 1 -15.46 7.64 -15.72
CA MET A 1 -14.60 7.88 -14.54
C MET A 1 -13.17 8.11 -15.01
N LYS A 2 -12.57 9.18 -14.59
CA LYS A 2 -11.16 9.47 -14.90
C LYS A 2 -10.38 9.58 -13.60
N ILE A 3 -9.44 8.67 -13.41
CA ILE A 3 -8.58 8.67 -12.22
C ILE A 3 -7.30 9.44 -12.52
N ILE A 4 -6.94 10.35 -11.63
CA ILE A 4 -5.69 11.10 -11.71
C ILE A 4 -4.80 10.69 -10.55
N ILE A 5 -3.56 10.32 -10.87
CA ILE A 5 -2.55 9.98 -9.87
C ILE A 5 -1.65 11.20 -9.68
N LYS A 6 -1.45 11.60 -8.45
CA LYS A 6 -0.58 12.74 -8.13
C LYS A 6 0.12 12.55 -6.80
N THR A 7 1.20 13.28 -6.59
CA THR A 7 1.87 13.34 -5.29
C THR A 7 0.96 14.04 -4.27
N MET A 8 0.86 13.46 -3.08
CA MET A 8 0.12 14.08 -1.96
C MET A 8 0.92 15.29 -1.46
N GLU A 9 0.30 16.47 -1.44
CA GLU A 9 1.00 17.72 -1.12
C GLU A 9 0.28 18.60 -0.10
N THR A 10 -1.04 18.76 -0.23
CA THR A 10 -1.77 19.75 0.58
C THR A 10 -2.30 19.15 1.88
N PRO A 11 -2.59 19.99 2.90
CA PRO A 11 -3.25 19.52 4.12
C PRO A 11 -4.58 18.82 3.86
N GLU A 12 -5.35 19.29 2.89
CA GLU A 12 -6.62 18.67 2.50
C GLU A 12 -6.39 17.27 1.92
N GLU A 13 -5.33 17.10 1.14
CA GLU A 13 -4.96 15.80 0.57
C GLU A 13 -4.48 14.84 1.65
N ILE A 14 -3.71 15.32 2.61
CA ILE A 14 -3.26 14.51 3.75
C ILE A 14 -4.47 14.03 4.57
N GLU A 15 -5.44 14.91 4.83
CA GLU A 15 -6.67 14.52 5.52
C GLU A 15 -7.48 13.51 4.72
N GLY A 16 -7.63 13.75 3.40
CA GLY A 16 -8.36 12.82 2.53
C GLY A 16 -7.69 11.44 2.47
N LYS A 17 -6.37 11.40 2.42
CA LYS A 17 -5.62 10.15 2.47
C LYS A 17 -5.82 9.43 3.82
N SER A 18 -5.88 10.18 4.92
CA SER A 18 -6.11 9.60 6.25
C SER A 18 -7.47 8.91 6.33
N LEU A 19 -8.50 9.53 5.77
CA LEU A 19 -9.85 8.94 5.70
C LEU A 19 -9.85 7.65 4.87
N VAL A 20 -9.18 7.65 3.73
CA VAL A 20 -9.04 6.46 2.88
C VAL A 20 -8.29 5.36 3.63
N HIS A 21 -7.21 5.69 4.32
CA HIS A 21 -6.43 4.74 5.09
C HIS A 21 -7.31 4.06 6.18
N TRP A 22 -8.06 4.86 6.92
CA TRP A 22 -8.95 4.37 7.96
C TRP A 22 -10.05 3.45 7.41
N GLN A 23 -10.69 3.84 6.31
CA GLN A 23 -11.77 3.06 5.71
C GLN A 23 -11.25 1.79 5.03
N THR A 24 -10.20 1.90 4.24
CA THR A 24 -9.65 0.77 3.49
C THR A 24 -9.04 -0.30 4.38
N TRP A 25 -8.46 0.09 5.52
CA TRP A 25 -7.96 -0.88 6.49
C TRP A 25 -9.08 -1.84 6.91
N ARG A 26 -10.24 -1.30 7.23
CA ARG A 26 -11.41 -2.11 7.61
C ARG A 26 -11.89 -2.97 6.45
N GLU A 27 -12.01 -2.38 5.28
CA GLU A 27 -12.46 -3.10 4.09
C GLU A 27 -11.53 -4.26 3.72
N ALA A 28 -10.23 -4.08 3.86
CA ALA A 28 -9.24 -5.09 3.49
C ALA A 28 -9.08 -6.20 4.53
N TYR A 29 -9.18 -5.86 5.83
CA TYR A 29 -8.82 -6.78 6.92
C TYR A 29 -9.97 -7.21 7.81
N ASP A 30 -11.21 -6.86 7.46
CA ASP A 30 -12.38 -7.19 8.26
C ASP A 30 -12.49 -8.70 8.53
N ASP A 31 -12.21 -9.52 7.51
CA ASP A 31 -12.26 -10.98 7.62
C ASP A 31 -10.91 -11.61 8.04
N LEU A 32 -9.84 -10.83 8.13
CA LEU A 32 -8.49 -11.35 8.34
C LEU A 32 -7.95 -11.09 9.74
N LEU A 33 -8.42 -10.03 10.40
CA LEU A 33 -7.91 -9.63 11.70
C LEU A 33 -9.05 -9.54 12.72
N PRO A 34 -8.75 -9.78 14.03
CA PRO A 34 -9.77 -9.66 15.07
C PRO A 34 -10.37 -8.26 15.12
N ALA A 35 -11.68 -8.19 15.40
CA ALA A 35 -12.40 -6.92 15.50
C ALA A 35 -11.76 -5.98 16.54
N GLU A 36 -11.31 -6.53 17.66
CA GLU A 36 -10.64 -5.77 18.72
C GLU A 36 -9.37 -5.07 18.23
N PHE A 37 -8.61 -5.74 17.38
CA PHE A 37 -7.42 -5.14 16.78
C PHE A 37 -7.80 -4.07 15.76
N GLN A 38 -8.85 -4.31 14.97
CA GLN A 38 -9.37 -3.34 14.00
C GLN A 38 -9.72 -2.01 14.67
N GLU A 39 -10.26 -2.06 15.88
CA GLU A 39 -10.63 -0.88 16.64
C GLU A 39 -9.42 -0.04 17.06
N THR A 40 -8.22 -0.61 17.09
CA THR A 40 -7.00 0.15 17.41
C THR A 40 -6.55 1.04 16.27
N MET A 41 -6.95 0.74 15.03
CA MET A 41 -6.65 1.58 13.86
C MET A 41 -7.70 2.68 13.75
N THR A 42 -7.58 3.70 14.60
CA THR A 42 -8.51 4.83 14.63
C THR A 42 -8.19 5.83 13.52
N LEU A 43 -9.14 6.69 13.20
CA LEU A 43 -8.92 7.79 12.26
C LEU A 43 -7.80 8.71 12.75
N GLU A 44 -7.75 8.98 14.06
CA GLU A 44 -6.67 9.79 14.63
C GLU A 44 -5.30 9.17 14.43
N ARG A 45 -5.19 7.85 14.56
CA ARG A 45 -3.94 7.13 14.31
C ARG A 45 -3.54 7.22 12.85
N CYS A 46 -4.48 7.11 11.93
CA CYS A 46 -4.24 7.29 10.51
C CYS A 46 -3.78 8.71 10.19
N ARG A 47 -4.40 9.72 10.81
CA ARG A 47 -3.99 11.12 10.68
C ARG A 47 -2.56 11.32 11.19
N PHE A 48 -2.23 10.71 12.32
CA PHE A 48 -0.89 10.79 12.89
C PHE A 48 0.16 10.28 11.89
N PHE A 49 -0.06 9.09 11.32
CA PHE A 49 0.88 8.53 10.35
C PHE A 49 0.96 9.36 9.07
N SER A 50 -0.16 9.85 8.58
CA SER A 50 -0.19 10.67 7.36
C SER A 50 0.56 11.99 7.52
N GLN A 51 0.47 12.60 8.71
CA GLN A 51 1.13 13.86 9.01
C GLN A 51 2.61 13.67 9.34
N LYS A 52 2.96 12.56 9.99
CA LYS A 52 4.35 12.27 10.37
C LYS A 52 5.21 11.83 9.19
N TYR A 53 4.62 11.09 8.25
CA TYR A 53 5.33 10.55 7.09
C TYR A 53 4.59 10.91 5.79
N PRO A 54 4.55 12.21 5.43
CA PRO A 54 3.80 12.65 4.25
C PRO A 54 4.54 12.38 2.93
N GLU A 55 5.84 12.15 2.99
CA GLU A 55 6.68 11.96 1.81
C GLU A 55 6.35 10.64 1.10
N ASN A 56 6.66 10.60 -0.20
CA ASN A 56 6.60 9.38 -0.99
C ASN A 56 5.22 8.72 -0.94
N THR A 57 4.18 9.53 -1.02
CA THR A 57 2.81 9.05 -1.12
C THR A 57 2.18 9.62 -2.40
N LEU A 58 1.64 8.72 -3.22
CA LEU A 58 0.86 9.07 -4.39
C LEU A 58 -0.60 8.79 -4.09
N ILE A 59 -1.48 9.69 -4.49
CA ILE A 59 -2.92 9.54 -4.28
C ILE A 59 -3.62 9.40 -5.62
N ALA A 60 -4.70 8.62 -5.61
CA ALA A 60 -5.60 8.45 -6.75
C ALA A 60 -6.85 9.28 -6.49
N MET A 61 -7.19 10.13 -7.44
CA MET A 61 -8.32 11.05 -7.31
C MET A 61 -9.36 10.77 -8.38
N ASP A 62 -10.61 10.70 -7.96
CA ASP A 62 -11.79 10.74 -8.81
C ASP A 62 -12.44 12.10 -8.59
N GLY A 63 -12.17 13.06 -9.50
CA GLY A 63 -12.51 14.45 -9.26
C GLY A 63 -11.78 15.00 -8.05
N LYS A 64 -12.51 15.44 -7.04
CA LYS A 64 -11.94 15.96 -5.79
C LYS A 64 -11.83 14.91 -4.70
N LYS A 65 -12.33 13.70 -4.95
CA LYS A 65 -12.34 12.63 -3.97
C LYS A 65 -11.07 11.78 -4.09
N ILE A 66 -10.37 11.58 -2.98
CA ILE A 66 -9.29 10.62 -2.91
C ILE A 66 -9.89 9.23 -2.74
N VAL A 67 -9.53 8.29 -3.61
CA VAL A 67 -10.10 6.94 -3.63
C VAL A 67 -9.08 5.84 -3.39
N GLY A 68 -7.81 6.19 -3.29
CA GLY A 68 -6.73 5.25 -3.01
C GLY A 68 -5.42 5.97 -2.85
N PHE A 69 -4.41 5.24 -2.36
CA PHE A 69 -3.06 5.76 -2.26
C PHE A 69 -2.04 4.63 -2.27
N ILE A 70 -0.80 4.98 -2.59
CA ILE A 70 0.36 4.09 -2.46
C ILE A 70 1.48 4.86 -1.78
N SER A 71 2.08 4.23 -0.77
CA SER A 71 3.28 4.76 -0.11
C SER A 71 4.45 3.85 -0.44
N TYR A 72 5.60 4.45 -0.71
CA TYR A 72 6.79 3.73 -1.13
C TYR A 72 8.02 4.40 -0.52
N GLY A 73 9.18 3.77 -0.66
CA GLY A 73 10.42 4.35 -0.16
C GLY A 73 11.58 3.39 -0.32
N ASN A 74 12.64 3.68 0.40
CA ASN A 74 13.78 2.79 0.50
C ASN A 74 13.40 1.56 1.32
N PHE A 75 13.92 0.40 0.95
CA PHE A 75 13.68 -0.82 1.71
C PHE A 75 14.19 -0.63 3.14
N ARG A 76 13.36 -0.98 4.12
CA ARG A 76 13.65 -0.70 5.54
C ARG A 76 14.81 -1.52 6.12
N ASP A 77 15.15 -2.63 5.49
CA ASP A 77 16.38 -3.36 5.81
C ASP A 77 17.53 -2.68 5.09
N GLU A 78 18.29 -1.87 5.81
CA GLU A 78 19.35 -1.05 5.25
C GLU A 78 20.52 -1.85 4.65
N THR A 79 20.58 -3.16 4.91
CA THR A 79 21.61 -4.02 4.31
C THR A 79 21.33 -4.30 2.83
N ILE A 80 20.13 -3.99 2.35
CA ILE A 80 19.69 -4.22 0.97
C ILE A 80 19.34 -2.87 0.34
N GLN A 81 20.04 -2.51 -0.74
CA GLN A 81 19.72 -1.32 -1.52
C GLN A 81 18.59 -1.64 -2.49
N ALA A 82 17.38 -1.34 -2.11
CA ALA A 82 16.19 -1.65 -2.89
C ALA A 82 15.08 -0.65 -2.56
N GLY A 83 14.04 -0.64 -3.40
CA GLY A 83 12.80 0.06 -3.12
C GLY A 83 11.83 -0.83 -2.36
N GLU A 84 10.85 -0.20 -1.74
CA GLU A 84 9.77 -0.91 -1.04
C GLU A 84 8.42 -0.26 -1.34
N ILE A 85 7.42 -1.09 -1.61
CA ILE A 85 6.02 -0.67 -1.56
C ILE A 85 5.56 -0.92 -0.12
N ILE A 86 5.27 0.17 0.58
CA ILE A 86 5.00 0.14 2.03
C ILE A 86 3.51 -0.08 2.28
N ALA A 87 2.66 0.56 1.48
CA ALA A 87 1.21 0.47 1.62
C ALA A 87 0.54 0.75 0.28
N LEU A 88 -0.51 0.01 -0.02
CA LEU A 88 -1.34 0.23 -1.20
C LEU A 88 -2.79 -0.08 -0.81
N TYR A 89 -3.63 0.94 -0.82
CA TYR A 89 -5.03 0.78 -0.45
C TYR A 89 -5.92 1.54 -1.42
N VAL A 90 -7.02 0.91 -1.82
CA VAL A 90 -8.04 1.48 -2.69
C VAL A 90 -9.40 1.20 -2.07
N LEU A 91 -10.29 2.17 -2.09
CA LEU A 91 -11.65 1.99 -1.59
C LEU A 91 -12.35 0.85 -2.34
N LYS A 92 -13.09 0.04 -1.60
CA LYS A 92 -13.75 -1.16 -2.12
C LYS A 92 -14.63 -0.87 -3.35
N ASP A 93 -15.31 0.27 -3.34
CA ASP A 93 -16.18 0.68 -4.46
C ASP A 93 -15.40 0.91 -5.75
N TYR A 94 -14.09 1.04 -5.68
CA TYR A 94 -13.22 1.26 -6.83
C TYR A 94 -12.42 0.01 -7.22
N TYR A 95 -12.72 -1.14 -6.61
CA TYR A 95 -12.08 -2.40 -6.98
C TYR A 95 -12.44 -2.78 -8.43
N GLY A 96 -11.49 -3.38 -9.12
CA GLY A 96 -11.71 -3.84 -10.51
C GLY A 96 -11.74 -2.72 -11.55
N LYS A 97 -11.40 -1.50 -11.19
CA LYS A 97 -11.45 -0.33 -12.08
C LYS A 97 -10.06 0.18 -12.48
N GLY A 98 -9.01 -0.59 -12.19
CA GLY A 98 -7.64 -0.26 -12.58
C GLY A 98 -6.93 0.76 -11.71
N VAL A 99 -7.51 1.18 -10.59
CA VAL A 99 -6.90 2.21 -9.73
C VAL A 99 -5.61 1.70 -9.10
N SER A 100 -5.61 0.49 -8.55
CA SER A 100 -4.41 -0.10 -7.96
C SER A 100 -3.28 -0.24 -8.99
N GLU A 101 -3.61 -0.62 -10.22
CA GLU A 101 -2.62 -0.73 -11.29
C GLU A 101 -1.99 0.62 -11.62
N GLN A 102 -2.80 1.68 -11.71
CA GLN A 102 -2.30 3.03 -11.98
C GLN A 102 -1.39 3.52 -10.87
N LEU A 103 -1.77 3.26 -9.60
CA LEU A 103 -0.93 3.62 -8.46
C LEU A 103 0.38 2.86 -8.47
N MET A 104 0.34 1.55 -8.73
CA MET A 104 1.55 0.72 -8.76
C MET A 104 2.49 1.14 -9.89
N HIS A 105 1.97 1.42 -11.09
CA HIS A 105 2.80 1.90 -12.20
C HIS A 105 3.46 3.24 -11.87
N ALA A 106 2.76 4.15 -11.22
CA ALA A 106 3.34 5.42 -10.80
C ALA A 106 4.44 5.22 -9.76
N ALA A 107 4.26 4.28 -8.82
CA ALA A 107 5.30 3.94 -7.85
C ALA A 107 6.52 3.30 -8.51
N PHE A 108 6.33 2.44 -9.51
CA PHE A 108 7.44 1.87 -10.29
C PHE A 108 8.26 2.96 -10.96
N VAL A 109 7.63 3.98 -11.52
CA VAL A 109 8.34 5.11 -12.11
C VAL A 109 9.16 5.83 -11.04
N ALA A 110 8.58 6.08 -9.87
CA ALA A 110 9.26 6.75 -8.76
C ALA A 110 10.43 5.93 -8.21
N LEU A 111 10.37 4.60 -8.32
CA LEU A 111 11.38 3.68 -7.81
C LEU A 111 12.29 3.10 -8.91
N ASP A 112 12.30 3.69 -10.09
CA ASP A 112 13.01 3.13 -11.26
C ASP A 112 14.53 3.08 -11.09
N HIS A 113 15.09 3.87 -10.17
CA HIS A 113 16.51 3.87 -9.84
C HIS A 113 16.94 2.66 -9.01
N PHE A 114 15.99 1.87 -8.51
CA PHE A 114 16.29 0.61 -7.83
C PHE A 114 16.12 -0.56 -8.80
N SER A 115 17.01 -1.55 -8.73
CA SER A 115 16.90 -2.78 -9.54
C SER A 115 15.88 -3.76 -8.99
N GLU A 116 15.59 -3.65 -7.69
CA GLU A 116 14.66 -4.56 -7.00
C GLU A 116 13.72 -3.77 -6.11
N ILE A 117 12.46 -4.21 -6.08
CA ILE A 117 11.41 -3.62 -5.25
C ILE A 117 10.78 -4.73 -4.43
N TYR A 118 10.68 -4.53 -3.12
CA TYR A 118 10.11 -5.49 -2.17
C TYR A 118 8.79 -4.99 -1.60
N LEU A 119 8.01 -5.93 -1.11
CA LEU A 119 6.83 -5.64 -0.29
C LEU A 119 6.58 -6.79 0.69
N TRP A 120 5.82 -6.51 1.72
CA TRP A 120 5.33 -7.49 2.67
C TRP A 120 3.81 -7.56 2.56
N VAL A 121 3.26 -8.77 2.61
CA VAL A 121 1.82 -9.00 2.48
C VAL A 121 1.39 -10.09 3.46
N LEU A 122 0.21 -9.92 4.07
CA LEU A 122 -0.35 -10.96 4.94
C LEU A 122 -0.59 -12.23 4.11
N LYS A 123 -0.14 -13.36 4.64
CA LYS A 123 -0.27 -14.67 3.98
C LYS A 123 -1.71 -14.98 3.55
N ASP A 124 -2.68 -14.59 4.37
CA ASP A 124 -4.09 -14.87 4.12
C ASP A 124 -4.79 -13.82 3.25
N ASN A 125 -4.09 -12.74 2.89
CA ASN A 125 -4.64 -11.73 2.00
C ASN A 125 -4.45 -12.15 0.54
N LYS A 126 -5.23 -13.14 0.12
CA LYS A 126 -5.10 -13.76 -1.20
C LYS A 126 -5.38 -12.80 -2.34
N ARG A 127 -6.27 -11.84 -2.11
CA ARG A 127 -6.60 -10.84 -3.11
C ARG A 127 -5.41 -9.92 -3.41
N ALA A 128 -4.74 -9.43 -2.38
CA ALA A 128 -3.56 -8.61 -2.55
C ALA A 128 -2.43 -9.40 -3.21
N ILE A 129 -2.21 -10.64 -2.77
CA ILE A 129 -1.18 -11.51 -3.36
C ILE A 129 -1.42 -11.69 -4.85
N ALA A 130 -2.65 -11.98 -5.26
CA ALA A 130 -2.98 -12.15 -6.68
C ALA A 130 -2.70 -10.88 -7.48
N PHE A 131 -3.03 -9.72 -6.93
CA PHE A 131 -2.72 -8.44 -7.57
C PHE A 131 -1.22 -8.22 -7.70
N TYR A 132 -0.45 -8.46 -6.64
CA TYR A 132 1.00 -8.28 -6.69
C TYR A 132 1.65 -9.24 -7.68
N GLN A 133 1.18 -10.49 -7.74
CA GLN A 133 1.67 -11.45 -8.74
C GLN A 133 1.38 -10.97 -10.16
N LYS A 134 0.21 -10.42 -10.40
CA LYS A 134 -0.14 -9.82 -11.69
C LYS A 134 0.81 -8.67 -12.05
N MET A 135 1.26 -7.92 -11.06
CA MET A 135 2.17 -6.78 -11.26
C MET A 135 3.63 -7.20 -11.37
N GLY A 136 3.94 -8.49 -11.29
CA GLY A 136 5.28 -9.01 -11.50
C GLY A 136 6.05 -9.38 -10.23
N PHE A 137 5.40 -9.31 -9.06
CA PHE A 137 6.02 -9.73 -7.80
C PHE A 137 5.97 -11.24 -7.64
N THR A 138 7.01 -11.80 -7.05
CA THR A 138 7.09 -13.22 -6.70
C THR A 138 7.58 -13.36 -5.26
N PHE A 139 7.21 -14.45 -4.60
CA PHE A 139 7.70 -14.74 -3.26
C PHE A 139 9.19 -15.04 -3.29
N ASP A 140 9.93 -14.55 -2.31
CA ASP A 140 11.37 -14.81 -2.21
C ASP A 140 11.75 -15.75 -1.06
N GLY A 141 10.75 -16.32 -0.37
CA GLY A 141 10.96 -17.26 0.72
C GLY A 141 11.10 -16.63 2.10
N GLN A 142 11.18 -15.33 2.19
CA GLN A 142 11.26 -14.64 3.49
C GLN A 142 9.87 -14.46 4.09
N GLU A 143 9.76 -14.68 5.39
CA GLU A 143 8.53 -14.48 6.13
C GLU A 143 8.81 -13.96 7.52
N LYS A 144 7.81 -13.33 8.13
CA LYS A 144 7.88 -12.88 9.52
C LYS A 144 6.53 -13.05 10.18
N VAL A 145 6.52 -13.14 11.50
CA VAL A 145 5.31 -13.23 12.30
C VAL A 145 5.10 -11.91 13.01
N LEU A 146 3.89 -11.38 12.90
CA LEU A 146 3.48 -10.14 13.59
C LEU A 146 2.32 -10.46 14.51
N ASP A 147 2.22 -9.68 15.60
CA ASP A 147 1.03 -9.72 16.47
C ASP A 147 0.08 -8.59 16.05
N LEU A 148 -0.99 -8.95 15.37
CA LEU A 148 -2.07 -8.03 14.96
C LEU A 148 -3.37 -8.46 15.64
N GLY A 149 -3.35 -8.56 16.97
CA GLY A 149 -4.44 -9.11 17.78
C GLY A 149 -4.41 -10.64 17.87
N LYS A 150 -3.67 -11.27 16.99
CA LYS A 150 -3.30 -12.69 16.98
C LYS A 150 -2.01 -12.82 16.17
N PRO A 151 -1.25 -13.91 16.32
CA PRO A 151 -0.09 -14.13 15.46
C PRO A 151 -0.52 -14.29 14.00
N VAL A 152 0.10 -13.53 13.11
CA VAL A 152 -0.14 -13.62 11.67
C VAL A 152 1.19 -13.64 10.94
N LYS A 153 1.22 -14.29 9.78
CA LYS A 153 2.40 -14.32 8.93
C LYS A 153 2.30 -13.26 7.85
N GLU A 154 3.42 -12.55 7.66
CA GLU A 154 3.64 -11.77 6.45
C GLU A 154 4.68 -12.47 5.59
N LEU A 155 4.45 -12.46 4.28
CA LEU A 155 5.34 -13.03 3.28
C LEU A 155 5.96 -11.89 2.49
N ARG A 156 7.24 -12.03 2.17
CA ARG A 156 7.93 -11.03 1.36
C ARG A 156 7.83 -11.40 -0.12
N MET A 157 7.58 -10.39 -0.94
CA MET A 157 7.58 -10.52 -2.39
C MET A 157 8.58 -9.54 -3.00
N MET A 158 9.09 -9.87 -4.16
CA MET A 158 10.10 -9.07 -4.85
C MET A 158 9.78 -9.00 -6.34
N CYS A 159 10.09 -7.84 -6.91
CA CYS A 159 9.94 -7.58 -8.34
C CYS A 159 11.20 -6.90 -8.84
N SER A 160 11.67 -7.27 -10.03
CA SER A 160 12.75 -6.56 -10.70
C SER A 160 12.19 -5.40 -11.48
N SER A 161 12.60 -4.17 -11.17
CA SER A 161 12.10 -2.97 -11.82
C SER A 161 12.37 -2.94 -13.32
N ASN A 162 13.45 -3.60 -13.77
CA ASN A 162 13.82 -3.65 -15.18
C ASN A 162 12.84 -4.43 -16.05
N LYS A 163 12.04 -5.31 -15.45
CA LYS A 163 11.04 -6.12 -16.16
C LYS A 163 9.75 -5.37 -16.42
N ASN A 164 9.59 -4.19 -15.81
CA ASN A 164 8.36 -3.41 -15.88
C ASN A 164 8.53 -2.13 -16.70
N SER A 165 9.67 -1.99 -17.35
CA SER A 165 9.97 -0.88 -18.26
C SER A 165 9.36 -1.10 -19.64
#